data_37436aab71e12ce8f99aa225a05bafb3
#
_entry.id   37436aab71e12ce8f99aa225a05bafb3
#
_cell.length_a   1.000
_cell.length_b   1.000
_cell.length_c   1.000
_cell.angle_alpha   90.00
_cell.angle_beta   90.00
_cell.angle_gamma   90.00
#
_symmetry.space_group_name_H-M   'P 1'
#
loop_
_entity.id
_entity.type
_entity.pdbx_description
1 polymer ?
#
loop_
_entity_poly.entity_id
_entity_poly.type
_entity_poly.pdbx_seq_one_letter_code
_entity_poly.pdbx_strand_id
1 'polypeptide(L)'
;MYLTTNPLGGNTYRRLNEGDRPLADEDVKRMLAEQVEDSRDDRILRNFGFDDLDMGSFRAYRQVFANRDPGHPWNEENDQAFLRRIGGWRMDRETGDAGLTLAGLLMFGQMSVVQEVLPNYVLDYQERPMAKAERRWVDRLTLDGKWSGNLYDFYRKVYLKLTADLKVPFQLEKGERQDETPVHVALREALANVLVHADYSERASVLVVKRPDMFGFRNPGLMRIPVEVALHGGEPDCRNRNLHKMFRFVGVGEQAGTGIPRILQGWNSQHWNPPKLYESSTPYNQTLLELRMIDLFPVEVIADLRARFGAQFDQLKHEERVALALTGSEGTVNHARLCTVSSAHPVELTRTLQHLTQLGMLDSTGSGRGAVYFLPGQHLPTPDDVFGPPSQAVGPSSSGLDGSSSVLSASSSVLTGSSSTSDQQRDEDGYLVTDQLPLPVISDLNSLSPSLRTRLEELAAEPRQKKKLDRESFEAAVLAVCAGHYLTLNALAELLNRKPSSLRNEYLTPMVRQKTLSLAFPTTPTHERQAYCTTSSVAQEAQDGKVL
;
A
#
# COMPACT_ATOMS: atom_id res chain seq x y z
N MET A 1 -19.49 2.76 -13.85
CA MET A 1 -20.08 3.32 -12.60
C MET A 1 -21.50 3.76 -12.91
N TYR A 2 -22.49 3.29 -12.16
CA TYR A 2 -23.88 3.70 -12.35
C TYR A 2 -24.27 4.58 -11.14
N LEU A 3 -24.46 5.87 -11.38
CA LEU A 3 -25.05 6.78 -10.40
C LEU A 3 -26.57 6.68 -10.51
N THR A 4 -27.21 6.37 -9.41
CA THR A 4 -28.68 6.45 -9.29
C THR A 4 -29.11 7.88 -8.99
N THR A 5 -30.41 8.19 -9.04
CA THR A 5 -30.96 9.52 -8.74
C THR A 5 -30.66 10.00 -7.31
N ASN A 6 -30.29 9.10 -6.40
CA ASN A 6 -29.78 9.42 -5.06
C ASN A 6 -28.53 8.55 -4.79
N PRO A 7 -27.33 9.07 -5.02
CA PRO A 7 -26.09 8.28 -4.90
C PRO A 7 -25.69 7.92 -3.47
N LEU A 8 -26.27 8.59 -2.46
CA LEU A 8 -26.03 8.30 -1.04
C LEU A 8 -27.00 7.23 -0.51
N GLY A 9 -26.65 6.53 0.58
CA GLY A 9 -27.50 5.53 1.20
C GLY A 9 -27.43 4.14 0.58
N GLY A 10 -26.24 3.73 0.10
CA GLY A 10 -25.99 2.36 -0.39
C GLY A 10 -26.45 2.08 -1.82
N ASN A 11 -26.85 3.13 -2.57
CA ASN A 11 -27.35 3.01 -3.95
C ASN A 11 -26.25 3.15 -5.03
N THR A 12 -24.99 3.31 -4.62
CA THR A 12 -23.84 3.42 -5.54
C THR A 12 -22.94 2.20 -5.38
N TYR A 13 -22.60 1.57 -6.50
CA TYR A 13 -21.79 0.35 -6.54
C TYR A 13 -20.53 0.58 -7.36
N ARG A 14 -19.42 0.04 -6.88
CA ARG A 14 -18.17 -0.07 -7.63
C ARG A 14 -18.02 -1.50 -8.14
N ARG A 15 -17.81 -1.65 -9.45
CA ARG A 15 -17.50 -2.95 -10.02
C ARG A 15 -16.05 -3.29 -9.73
N LEU A 16 -15.85 -4.35 -8.94
CA LEU A 16 -14.58 -5.01 -8.72
C LEU A 16 -14.60 -6.34 -9.50
N ASN A 17 -13.44 -6.94 -9.71
CA ASN A 17 -13.30 -8.17 -10.49
C ASN A 17 -14.24 -9.33 -10.05
N GLU A 18 -14.74 -9.28 -8.82
CA GLU A 18 -15.62 -10.30 -8.22
C GLU A 18 -17.11 -9.90 -8.17
N GLY A 19 -17.50 -8.77 -8.77
CA GLY A 19 -18.88 -8.28 -8.77
C GLY A 19 -19.06 -6.83 -8.32
N ASP A 20 -20.31 -6.38 -8.26
CA ASP A 20 -20.66 -5.04 -7.83
C ASP A 20 -20.70 -4.97 -6.30
N ARG A 21 -19.91 -4.08 -5.69
CA ARG A 21 -19.91 -3.84 -4.24
C ARG A 21 -20.49 -2.47 -3.93
N PRO A 22 -21.38 -2.36 -2.93
CA PRO A 22 -21.86 -1.06 -2.49
C PRO A 22 -20.72 -0.23 -1.93
N LEU A 23 -20.68 1.05 -2.31
CA LEU A 23 -19.75 2.02 -1.77
C LEU A 23 -20.26 2.59 -0.45
N ALA A 24 -19.34 2.89 0.48
CA ALA A 24 -19.67 3.66 1.67
C ALA A 24 -20.07 5.10 1.27
N ASP A 25 -20.96 5.73 2.03
CA ASP A 25 -21.41 7.10 1.74
C ASP A 25 -20.25 8.12 1.72
N GLU A 26 -19.19 7.89 2.49
CA GLU A 26 -17.97 8.71 2.48
C GLU A 26 -17.22 8.59 1.15
N ASP A 27 -17.13 7.39 0.60
CA ASP A 27 -16.51 7.15 -0.70
C ASP A 27 -17.34 7.79 -1.82
N VAL A 28 -18.66 7.69 -1.73
CA VAL A 28 -19.57 8.33 -2.69
C VAL A 28 -19.45 9.85 -2.63
N LYS A 29 -19.42 10.45 -1.43
CA LYS A 29 -19.22 11.90 -1.25
C LYS A 29 -17.88 12.35 -1.84
N ARG A 30 -16.82 11.57 -1.61
CA ARG A 30 -15.50 11.85 -2.20
C ARG A 30 -15.53 11.78 -3.72
N MET A 31 -16.17 10.77 -4.29
CA MET A 31 -16.31 10.60 -5.75
C MET A 31 -17.15 11.71 -6.37
N LEU A 32 -18.21 12.16 -5.70
CA LEU A 32 -18.99 13.31 -6.13
C LEU A 32 -18.17 14.61 -6.08
N ALA A 33 -17.38 14.79 -5.03
CA ALA A 33 -16.46 15.92 -4.93
C ALA A 33 -15.38 15.87 -6.03
N GLU A 34 -14.89 14.69 -6.40
CA GLU A 34 -13.97 14.49 -7.53
C GLU A 34 -14.62 14.75 -8.90
N GLN A 35 -15.92 14.54 -9.04
CA GLN A 35 -16.65 14.74 -10.28
C GLN A 35 -16.97 16.23 -10.53
N VAL A 36 -17.21 17.00 -9.47
CA VAL A 36 -17.57 18.43 -9.55
C VAL A 36 -16.34 19.31 -9.75
N GLU A 37 -15.17 18.89 -9.25
CA GLU A 37 -13.93 19.65 -9.36
C GLU A 37 -12.91 18.86 -10.20
N ASP A 38 -12.75 19.26 -11.44
CA ASP A 38 -11.77 18.69 -12.39
C ASP A 38 -10.31 18.87 -11.91
N SER A 39 -10.08 19.76 -10.92
CA SER A 39 -8.81 19.96 -10.22
C SER A 39 -9.07 20.48 -8.79
N ARG A 40 -8.85 19.64 -7.79
CA ARG A 40 -9.03 20.00 -6.36
C ARG A 40 -8.09 21.09 -5.90
N ASP A 41 -6.94 21.20 -6.51
CA ASP A 41 -5.88 22.14 -6.15
C ASP A 41 -6.11 23.57 -6.69
N ASP A 42 -7.16 23.77 -7.51
CA ASP A 42 -7.53 25.08 -8.09
C ASP A 42 -8.45 25.93 -7.17
N ARG A 43 -8.97 25.33 -6.09
CA ARG A 43 -9.86 26.04 -5.17
C ARG A 43 -9.17 27.21 -4.48
N ILE A 44 -9.88 28.36 -4.40
CA ILE A 44 -9.43 29.54 -3.67
C ILE A 44 -9.59 29.31 -2.16
N LEU A 45 -8.55 29.62 -1.40
CA LEU A 45 -8.57 29.59 0.06
C LEU A 45 -8.91 31.00 0.56
N ARG A 46 -10.05 31.13 1.25
CA ARG A 46 -10.50 32.40 1.79
C ARG A 46 -9.63 32.81 2.97
N ASN A 47 -9.23 34.07 3.01
CA ASN A 47 -8.40 34.68 4.06
C ASN A 47 -6.95 34.15 4.10
N PHE A 48 -6.47 33.51 3.04
CA PHE A 48 -5.07 33.12 2.88
C PHE A 48 -4.39 34.03 1.85
N GLY A 49 -3.14 34.41 2.14
CA GLY A 49 -2.40 35.37 1.35
C GLY A 49 -0.90 35.11 1.29
N PHE A 50 -0.14 36.16 0.98
CA PHE A 50 1.31 36.05 0.87
C PHE A 50 2.02 35.81 2.21
N ASP A 51 1.44 36.26 3.32
CA ASP A 51 1.99 36.05 4.66
C ASP A 51 1.99 34.57 5.08
N ASP A 52 1.15 33.75 4.41
CA ASP A 52 1.04 32.31 4.62
C ASP A 52 2.10 31.52 3.85
N LEU A 53 2.84 32.17 2.96
CA LEU A 53 3.87 31.55 2.13
C LEU A 53 5.25 31.59 2.80
N ASP A 54 6.03 30.53 2.56
CA ASP A 54 7.47 30.55 2.75
C ASP A 54 8.13 31.25 1.56
N MET A 55 8.45 32.50 1.73
CA MET A 55 9.06 33.33 0.68
C MET A 55 10.44 32.83 0.24
N GLY A 56 11.10 32.00 1.06
CA GLY A 56 12.37 31.37 0.70
C GLY A 56 12.18 30.35 -0.43
N SER A 57 11.26 29.44 -0.30
CA SER A 57 10.93 28.46 -1.36
C SER A 57 10.32 29.12 -2.59
N PHE A 58 9.46 30.13 -2.41
CA PHE A 58 8.89 30.85 -3.56
C PHE A 58 9.95 31.58 -4.40
N ARG A 59 10.87 32.30 -3.76
CA ARG A 59 11.98 32.97 -4.45
C ARG A 59 12.93 31.99 -5.12
N ALA A 60 13.24 30.87 -4.46
CA ALA A 60 14.05 29.80 -5.04
C ALA A 60 13.38 29.20 -6.29
N TYR A 61 12.06 29.04 -6.28
CA TYR A 61 11.31 28.61 -7.44
C TYR A 61 11.39 29.63 -8.59
N ARG A 62 11.17 30.92 -8.31
CA ARG A 62 11.33 31.99 -9.32
C ARG A 62 12.71 32.01 -9.92
N GLN A 63 13.75 31.81 -9.11
CA GLN A 63 15.13 31.77 -9.61
C GLN A 63 15.36 30.60 -10.58
N VAL A 64 14.84 29.41 -10.25
CA VAL A 64 14.95 28.24 -11.15
C VAL A 64 14.17 28.47 -12.44
N PHE A 65 12.97 29.06 -12.35
CA PHE A 65 12.19 29.45 -13.52
C PHE A 65 12.96 30.43 -14.43
N ALA A 66 13.50 31.49 -13.85
CA ALA A 66 14.28 32.51 -14.59
C ALA A 66 15.57 31.96 -15.20
N ASN A 67 16.28 31.07 -14.49
CA ASN A 67 17.48 30.42 -15.01
C ASN A 67 17.20 29.51 -16.22
N ARG A 68 16.01 28.88 -16.21
CA ARG A 68 15.61 27.99 -17.30
C ARG A 68 15.22 28.74 -18.58
N ASP A 69 14.51 29.83 -18.43
CA ASP A 69 14.11 30.70 -19.53
C ASP A 69 14.35 32.17 -19.15
N PRO A 70 15.58 32.69 -19.34
CA PRO A 70 15.92 34.05 -18.95
C PRO A 70 15.12 35.12 -19.69
N GLY A 71 14.64 34.83 -20.90
CA GLY A 71 13.86 35.75 -21.72
C GLY A 71 12.35 35.71 -21.47
N HIS A 72 11.87 34.91 -20.54
CA HIS A 72 10.45 34.76 -20.34
C HIS A 72 9.80 36.02 -19.76
N PRO A 73 8.70 36.54 -20.35
CA PRO A 73 8.08 37.80 -19.91
C PRO A 73 7.65 37.82 -18.43
N TRP A 74 7.35 36.67 -17.84
CA TRP A 74 6.90 36.57 -16.44
C TRP A 74 8.04 36.82 -15.44
N ASN A 75 9.29 36.87 -15.86
CA ASN A 75 10.40 37.17 -14.98
C ASN A 75 10.33 38.60 -14.44
N GLU A 76 9.74 39.52 -15.22
CA GLU A 76 9.59 40.93 -14.86
C GLU A 76 8.31 41.21 -14.04
N GLU A 77 7.38 40.23 -13.94
CA GLU A 77 6.15 40.41 -13.19
C GLU A 77 6.43 40.43 -11.67
N ASN A 78 5.59 41.16 -10.92
CA ASN A 78 5.62 41.12 -9.46
C ASN A 78 5.22 39.74 -8.93
N ASP A 79 5.47 39.48 -7.66
CA ASP A 79 5.26 38.17 -7.03
C ASP A 79 3.81 37.66 -7.16
N GLN A 80 2.82 38.55 -7.01
CA GLN A 80 1.41 38.18 -7.12
C GLN A 80 1.01 37.84 -8.56
N ALA A 81 1.46 38.64 -9.52
CA ALA A 81 1.20 38.39 -10.92
C ALA A 81 1.86 37.07 -11.37
N PHE A 82 3.10 36.86 -10.98
CA PHE A 82 3.81 35.61 -11.25
C PHE A 82 3.09 34.40 -10.63
N LEU A 83 2.73 34.49 -9.34
CA LEU A 83 2.01 33.41 -8.65
C LEU A 83 0.67 33.09 -9.35
N ARG A 84 -0.03 34.11 -9.84
CA ARG A 84 -1.25 33.95 -10.64
C ARG A 84 -0.98 33.22 -11.96
N ARG A 85 0.09 33.54 -12.67
CA ARG A 85 0.47 32.88 -13.93
C ARG A 85 0.71 31.40 -13.78
N ILE A 86 1.41 31.02 -12.71
CA ILE A 86 1.71 29.62 -12.46
C ILE A 86 0.54 28.83 -11.87
N GLY A 87 -0.56 29.50 -11.43
CA GLY A 87 -1.77 28.88 -10.89
C GLY A 87 -1.83 28.84 -9.36
N GLY A 88 -0.90 29.51 -8.67
CA GLY A 88 -0.86 29.60 -7.21
C GLY A 88 -1.79 30.68 -6.63
N TRP A 89 -2.26 31.58 -7.48
CA TRP A 89 -3.24 32.62 -7.14
C TRP A 89 -4.33 32.68 -8.20
N ARG A 90 -5.59 32.83 -7.77
CA ARG A 90 -6.75 32.89 -8.67
C ARG A 90 -7.73 33.98 -8.24
N MET A 91 -8.50 34.47 -9.20
CA MET A 91 -9.66 35.30 -8.98
C MET A 91 -10.88 34.57 -9.55
N ASP A 92 -11.87 34.37 -8.73
CA ASP A 92 -13.19 33.91 -9.16
C ASP A 92 -13.92 35.09 -9.85
N ARG A 93 -14.32 34.90 -11.09
CA ARG A 93 -14.96 35.95 -11.88
C ARG A 93 -16.45 36.10 -11.57
N GLU A 94 -17.07 35.10 -10.96
CA GLU A 94 -18.50 35.12 -10.61
C GLU A 94 -18.68 35.80 -9.24
N THR A 95 -17.85 35.44 -8.25
CA THR A 95 -17.96 36.00 -6.90
C THR A 95 -17.09 37.24 -6.69
N GLY A 96 -16.08 37.46 -7.52
CA GLY A 96 -15.05 38.49 -7.31
C GLY A 96 -13.98 38.10 -6.26
N ASP A 97 -14.11 36.96 -5.63
CA ASP A 97 -13.13 36.48 -4.64
C ASP A 97 -11.76 36.25 -5.30
N ALA A 98 -10.70 36.76 -4.68
CA ALA A 98 -9.33 36.54 -5.13
C ALA A 98 -8.48 36.08 -3.97
N GLY A 99 -7.61 35.09 -4.20
CA GLY A 99 -6.80 34.55 -3.14
C GLY A 99 -5.83 33.45 -3.58
N LEU A 100 -5.11 32.94 -2.59
CA LEU A 100 -4.21 31.81 -2.74
C LEU A 100 -5.02 30.57 -3.11
N THR A 101 -4.53 29.79 -4.08
CA THR A 101 -5.11 28.49 -4.41
C THR A 101 -4.55 27.43 -3.48
N LEU A 102 -5.24 26.29 -3.35
CA LEU A 102 -4.69 25.15 -2.62
C LEU A 102 -3.36 24.70 -3.21
N ALA A 103 -3.19 24.73 -4.54
CA ALA A 103 -1.89 24.44 -5.18
C ALA A 103 -0.79 25.40 -4.73
N GLY A 104 -1.09 26.71 -4.67
CA GLY A 104 -0.14 27.73 -4.21
C GLY A 104 0.28 27.50 -2.76
N LEU A 105 -0.68 27.18 -1.88
CA LEU A 105 -0.42 26.85 -0.48
C LEU A 105 0.41 25.57 -0.35
N LEU A 106 0.05 24.49 -1.03
CA LEU A 106 0.82 23.24 -1.00
C LEU A 106 2.24 23.42 -1.51
N MET A 107 2.41 24.21 -2.57
CA MET A 107 3.70 24.38 -3.23
C MET A 107 4.66 25.25 -2.42
N PHE A 108 4.16 26.31 -1.75
CA PHE A 108 4.97 27.34 -1.13
C PHE A 108 4.55 27.72 0.30
N GLY A 109 3.48 27.13 0.85
CA GLY A 109 2.95 27.50 2.17
C GLY A 109 3.88 27.09 3.30
N GLN A 110 3.71 27.73 4.46
CA GLN A 110 4.32 27.31 5.70
C GLN A 110 3.61 26.07 6.24
N MET A 111 4.35 25.14 6.85
CA MET A 111 3.85 23.85 7.36
C MET A 111 2.57 23.98 8.20
N SER A 112 2.57 24.89 9.19
CA SER A 112 1.43 25.11 10.08
C SER A 112 0.17 25.50 9.31
N VAL A 113 0.32 26.40 8.35
CA VAL A 113 -0.77 26.90 7.52
C VAL A 113 -1.32 25.84 6.58
N VAL A 114 -0.44 25.02 5.99
CA VAL A 114 -0.88 23.86 5.18
C VAL A 114 -1.70 22.89 6.03
N GLN A 115 -1.27 22.63 7.27
CA GLN A 115 -1.96 21.72 8.19
C GLN A 115 -3.30 22.28 8.73
N GLU A 116 -3.49 23.60 8.76
CA GLU A 116 -4.82 24.20 9.05
C GLU A 116 -5.85 23.80 7.98
N VAL A 117 -5.44 23.80 6.71
CA VAL A 117 -6.33 23.45 5.59
C VAL A 117 -6.44 21.95 5.38
N LEU A 118 -5.35 21.22 5.63
CA LEU A 118 -5.20 19.77 5.40
C LEU A 118 -4.62 19.11 6.65
N PRO A 119 -5.45 18.77 7.66
CA PRO A 119 -4.98 18.22 8.93
C PRO A 119 -4.19 16.91 8.82
N ASN A 120 -4.42 16.14 7.76
CA ASN A 120 -3.73 14.88 7.50
C ASN A 120 -2.45 15.04 6.63
N TYR A 121 -2.06 16.28 6.33
CA TYR A 121 -0.88 16.53 5.49
C TYR A 121 0.40 16.08 6.19
N VAL A 122 1.04 15.06 5.62
CA VAL A 122 2.31 14.50 6.09
C VAL A 122 3.22 14.18 4.92
N LEU A 123 4.43 14.70 4.95
CA LEU A 123 5.52 14.37 4.04
C LEU A 123 6.62 13.66 4.82
N ASP A 124 7.06 12.51 4.34
CA ASP A 124 8.11 11.72 4.99
C ASP A 124 9.07 11.14 3.94
N TYR A 125 10.36 11.37 4.14
CA TYR A 125 11.43 10.68 3.43
C TYR A 125 12.24 9.90 4.44
N GLN A 126 12.56 8.66 4.11
CA GLN A 126 13.32 7.78 4.97
C GLN A 126 14.41 7.06 4.18
N GLU A 127 15.65 7.16 4.63
CA GLU A 127 16.72 6.31 4.18
C GLU A 127 16.88 5.13 5.15
N ARG A 128 16.72 3.91 4.65
CA ARG A 128 16.70 2.70 5.46
C ARG A 128 17.86 1.77 5.11
N PRO A 129 18.47 1.07 6.08
CA PRO A 129 19.50 0.06 5.81
C PRO A 129 18.91 -1.19 5.13
N MET A 130 19.77 -2.04 4.58
CA MET A 130 19.36 -3.31 3.96
C MET A 130 18.81 -4.34 4.96
N ALA A 131 19.24 -4.29 6.22
CA ALA A 131 18.82 -5.25 7.23
C ALA A 131 17.33 -5.10 7.58
N LYS A 132 16.52 -6.11 7.28
CA LYS A 132 15.06 -6.13 7.55
C LYS A 132 14.73 -6.01 9.05
N ALA A 133 15.65 -6.43 9.94
CA ALA A 133 15.46 -6.39 11.39
C ALA A 133 15.54 -4.96 11.97
N GLU A 134 16.23 -4.05 11.32
CA GLU A 134 16.34 -2.67 11.76
C GLU A 134 15.33 -1.79 11.04
N ARG A 135 14.19 -1.54 11.66
CA ARG A 135 13.17 -0.57 11.18
C ARG A 135 13.63 0.88 11.33
N ARG A 136 14.85 1.12 11.84
CA ARG A 136 15.41 2.46 12.03
C ARG A 136 15.90 3.01 10.69
N TRP A 137 15.59 4.28 10.45
CA TRP A 137 16.17 5.05 9.35
C TRP A 137 17.58 5.51 9.70
N VAL A 138 18.43 5.60 8.69
CA VAL A 138 19.76 6.22 8.79
C VAL A 138 19.63 7.73 8.63
N ASP A 139 18.75 8.17 7.75
CA ASP A 139 18.41 9.58 7.50
C ASP A 139 16.89 9.71 7.31
N ARG A 140 16.34 10.85 7.76
CA ARG A 140 14.91 11.13 7.65
C ARG A 140 14.64 12.62 7.45
N LEU A 141 13.69 12.94 6.58
CA LEU A 141 13.12 14.27 6.44
C LEU A 141 11.60 14.18 6.68
N THR A 142 11.13 14.78 7.75
CA THR A 142 9.70 14.82 8.11
C THR A 142 9.30 16.25 8.50
N LEU A 143 8.03 16.47 8.79
CA LEU A 143 7.49 17.76 9.22
C LEU A 143 7.82 18.03 10.70
N ASP A 144 9.08 18.40 10.97
CA ASP A 144 9.62 18.65 12.31
C ASP A 144 9.83 20.15 12.64
N GLY A 145 9.37 21.04 11.77
CA GLY A 145 9.49 22.49 11.92
C GLY A 145 10.87 23.08 11.56
N LYS A 146 11.84 22.27 11.13
CA LYS A 146 13.18 22.75 10.75
C LYS A 146 13.28 23.25 9.33
N TRP A 147 12.22 23.11 8.55
CA TRP A 147 12.12 23.52 7.15
C TRP A 147 10.68 23.94 6.84
N SER A 148 10.44 24.50 5.67
CA SER A 148 9.13 25.07 5.28
C SER A 148 7.95 24.07 5.35
N GLY A 149 8.20 22.78 5.13
CA GLY A 149 7.17 21.74 5.08
C GLY A 149 6.36 21.71 3.80
N ASN A 150 6.65 22.56 2.81
CA ASN A 150 5.94 22.62 1.53
C ASN A 150 6.49 21.63 0.49
N LEU A 151 5.73 21.43 -0.60
CA LEU A 151 6.06 20.45 -1.64
C LEU A 151 7.32 20.82 -2.43
N TYR A 152 7.55 22.10 -2.69
CA TYR A 152 8.71 22.51 -3.48
C TYR A 152 10.02 22.25 -2.74
N ASP A 153 10.09 22.60 -1.47
CA ASP A 153 11.26 22.32 -0.64
C ASP A 153 11.45 20.82 -0.40
N PHE A 154 10.35 20.09 -0.16
CA PHE A 154 10.41 18.62 -0.06
C PHE A 154 11.00 18.01 -1.32
N TYR A 155 10.48 18.38 -2.49
CA TYR A 155 10.97 17.91 -3.76
C TYR A 155 12.48 18.15 -3.91
N ARG A 156 12.93 19.37 -3.69
CA ARG A 156 14.36 19.74 -3.85
C ARG A 156 15.26 18.94 -2.91
N LYS A 157 14.88 18.88 -1.62
CA LYS A 157 15.68 18.20 -0.58
C LYS A 157 15.71 16.69 -0.82
N VAL A 158 14.60 16.09 -1.16
CA VAL A 158 14.49 14.64 -1.39
C VAL A 158 15.19 14.24 -2.68
N TYR A 159 15.03 15.01 -3.78
CA TYR A 159 15.71 14.70 -5.03
C TYR A 159 17.24 14.65 -4.85
N LEU A 160 17.81 15.62 -4.14
CA LEU A 160 19.25 15.62 -3.81
C LEU A 160 19.66 14.39 -3.01
N LYS A 161 18.84 13.97 -2.02
CA LYS A 161 19.10 12.77 -1.22
C LYS A 161 18.98 11.48 -2.04
N LEU A 162 18.02 11.39 -2.94
CA LEU A 162 17.84 10.22 -3.81
C LEU A 162 19.04 10.02 -4.75
N THR A 163 19.63 11.11 -5.24
CA THR A 163 20.70 11.08 -6.26
C THR A 163 22.12 11.15 -5.70
N ALA A 164 22.30 11.51 -4.42
CA ALA A 164 23.62 11.77 -3.82
C ALA A 164 24.61 10.61 -3.96
N ASP A 165 24.15 9.35 -3.81
CA ASP A 165 25.02 8.16 -3.82
C ASP A 165 24.66 7.20 -4.97
N LEU A 166 24.03 7.72 -6.02
CA LEU A 166 23.56 6.90 -7.12
C LEU A 166 24.73 6.40 -7.97
N LYS A 167 25.05 5.11 -7.83
CA LYS A 167 26.13 4.46 -8.59
C LYS A 167 25.60 3.97 -9.94
N VAL A 168 25.39 4.88 -10.88
CA VAL A 168 24.99 4.56 -12.24
C VAL A 168 26.13 4.94 -13.19
N PRO A 169 26.50 4.09 -14.16
CA PRO A 169 27.48 4.46 -15.17
C PRO A 169 27.05 5.74 -15.87
N PHE A 170 27.97 6.70 -15.98
CA PHE A 170 27.72 7.91 -16.76
C PHE A 170 27.58 7.57 -18.25
N GLN A 171 26.71 8.27 -18.95
CA GLN A 171 26.59 8.16 -20.39
C GLN A 171 27.40 9.26 -21.08
N LEU A 172 28.06 8.88 -22.18
CA LEU A 172 28.69 9.83 -23.07
C LEU A 172 27.75 10.10 -24.24
N GLU A 173 27.26 11.30 -24.37
CA GLU A 173 26.52 11.73 -25.54
C GLU A 173 27.39 12.70 -26.36
N LYS A 174 27.67 12.34 -27.61
CA LYS A 174 28.55 13.11 -28.51
C LYS A 174 29.95 13.40 -27.95
N GLY A 175 30.45 12.52 -27.04
CA GLY A 175 31.75 12.71 -26.40
C GLY A 175 31.77 13.60 -25.16
N GLU A 176 30.65 14.17 -24.78
CA GLU A 176 30.47 14.92 -23.53
C GLU A 176 29.80 14.05 -22.45
N ARG A 177 30.29 14.18 -21.22
CA ARG A 177 29.74 13.51 -20.06
C ARG A 177 28.36 14.10 -19.76
N GLN A 178 27.34 13.26 -19.81
CA GLN A 178 26.01 13.61 -19.32
C GLN A 178 25.95 13.33 -17.81
N ASP A 179 25.81 14.39 -17.01
CA ASP A 179 25.66 14.25 -15.55
C ASP A 179 24.29 13.72 -15.18
N GLU A 180 23.27 13.88 -16.03
CA GLU A 180 21.93 13.37 -15.85
C GLU A 180 21.69 12.10 -16.68
N THR A 181 21.66 10.94 -16.00
CA THR A 181 21.39 9.65 -16.65
C THR A 181 19.87 9.38 -16.73
N PRO A 182 19.42 8.43 -17.58
CA PRO A 182 18.01 8.01 -17.61
C PRO A 182 17.43 7.61 -16.24
N VAL A 183 18.26 7.11 -15.32
CA VAL A 183 17.86 6.79 -13.94
C VAL A 183 17.57 8.06 -13.13
N HIS A 184 18.37 9.11 -13.29
CA HIS A 184 18.09 10.41 -12.66
C HIS A 184 16.76 10.99 -13.13
N VAL A 185 16.49 10.90 -14.44
CA VAL A 185 15.20 11.32 -15.03
C VAL A 185 14.06 10.49 -14.44
N ALA A 186 14.22 9.17 -14.32
CA ALA A 186 13.23 8.28 -13.74
C ALA A 186 12.91 8.61 -12.28
N LEU A 187 13.93 8.86 -11.45
CA LEU A 187 13.75 9.25 -10.05
C LEU A 187 13.07 10.63 -9.92
N ARG A 188 13.45 11.58 -10.78
CA ARG A 188 12.82 12.90 -10.83
C ARG A 188 11.34 12.79 -11.17
N GLU A 189 11.01 11.99 -12.17
CA GLU A 189 9.64 11.75 -12.60
C GLU A 189 8.82 11.02 -11.53
N ALA A 190 9.39 9.99 -10.89
CA ALA A 190 8.74 9.26 -9.80
C ALA A 190 8.42 10.16 -8.60
N LEU A 191 9.38 11.03 -8.22
CA LEU A 191 9.18 11.98 -7.13
C LEU A 191 8.13 13.05 -7.49
N ALA A 192 8.13 13.57 -8.71
CA ALA A 192 7.10 14.49 -9.17
C ALA A 192 5.71 13.83 -9.13
N ASN A 193 5.61 12.62 -9.67
CA ASN A 193 4.34 11.88 -9.75
C ASN A 193 3.75 11.61 -8.36
N VAL A 194 4.57 11.22 -7.38
CA VAL A 194 4.08 10.97 -6.02
C VAL A 194 3.50 12.23 -5.37
N LEU A 195 3.98 13.42 -5.75
CA LEU A 195 3.49 14.69 -5.24
C LEU A 195 2.25 15.20 -6.00
N VAL A 196 2.25 15.11 -7.32
CA VAL A 196 1.14 15.67 -8.13
C VAL A 196 -0.10 14.78 -8.17
N HIS A 197 0.03 13.49 -7.91
CA HIS A 197 -1.10 12.55 -7.88
C HIS A 197 -1.62 12.25 -6.47
N ALA A 198 -0.98 12.78 -5.42
CA ALA A 198 -1.41 12.57 -4.03
C ALA A 198 -2.79 13.17 -3.75
N ASP A 199 -3.61 12.43 -3.03
CA ASP A 199 -4.82 12.94 -2.40
C ASP A 199 -4.48 13.43 -0.98
N TYR A 200 -4.20 14.71 -0.85
CA TYR A 200 -3.79 15.30 0.43
C TYR A 200 -4.89 15.34 1.49
N SER A 201 -6.12 14.94 1.17
CA SER A 201 -7.22 14.79 2.12
C SER A 201 -7.26 13.42 2.79
N GLU A 202 -6.55 12.43 2.22
CA GLU A 202 -6.47 11.07 2.77
C GLU A 202 -5.61 11.00 4.03
N ARG A 203 -5.77 9.91 4.79
CA ARG A 203 -5.01 9.68 6.03
C ARG A 203 -3.61 9.11 5.79
N ALA A 204 -3.37 8.50 4.63
CA ALA A 204 -2.04 8.04 4.29
C ALA A 204 -1.09 9.22 4.05
N SER A 205 0.18 9.08 4.42
CA SER A 205 1.20 10.09 4.15
C SER A 205 1.83 9.90 2.76
N VAL A 206 2.33 10.99 2.18
CA VAL A 206 3.36 10.87 1.14
C VAL A 206 4.62 10.32 1.80
N LEU A 207 5.13 9.19 1.29
CA LEU A 207 6.34 8.56 1.81
C LEU A 207 7.28 8.19 0.67
N VAL A 208 8.53 8.63 0.80
CA VAL A 208 9.62 8.24 -0.08
C VAL A 208 10.64 7.44 0.74
N VAL A 209 10.95 6.24 0.30
CA VAL A 209 11.92 5.35 0.94
C VAL A 209 13.10 5.16 0.01
N LYS A 210 14.31 5.39 0.52
CA LYS A 210 15.57 5.02 -0.14
C LYS A 210 16.20 3.87 0.62
N ARG A 211 16.61 2.84 -0.10
CA ARG A 211 17.42 1.72 0.39
C ARG A 211 18.59 1.49 -0.57
N PRO A 212 19.64 0.80 -0.16
CA PRO A 212 20.76 0.48 -1.06
C PRO A 212 20.37 -0.30 -2.31
N ASP A 213 19.28 -1.07 -2.25
CA ASP A 213 18.79 -1.98 -3.29
C ASP A 213 17.53 -1.48 -4.01
N MET A 214 16.88 -0.40 -3.51
CA MET A 214 15.61 0.05 -4.07
C MET A 214 15.20 1.45 -3.64
N PHE A 215 14.28 2.03 -4.42
CA PHE A 215 13.50 3.21 -4.04
C PHE A 215 12.01 2.85 -3.99
N GLY A 216 11.31 3.35 -2.97
CA GLY A 216 9.88 3.20 -2.82
C GLY A 216 9.19 4.55 -2.76
N PHE A 217 8.08 4.69 -3.48
CA PHE A 217 7.26 5.91 -3.52
C PHE A 217 5.83 5.54 -3.19
N ARG A 218 5.27 6.19 -2.20
CA ARG A 218 3.88 6.04 -1.78
C ARG A 218 3.19 7.37 -1.78
N ASN A 219 2.07 7.47 -2.47
CA ASN A 219 1.17 8.62 -2.35
C ASN A 219 -0.22 8.18 -1.86
N PRO A 220 -0.87 9.02 -1.05
CA PRO A 220 -2.24 8.80 -0.63
C PRO A 220 -3.20 8.87 -1.83
N GLY A 221 -4.26 8.06 -1.75
CA GLY A 221 -5.27 7.92 -2.80
C GLY A 221 -4.95 6.82 -3.82
N LEU A 222 -6.00 6.32 -4.45
CA LEU A 222 -5.90 5.38 -5.57
C LEU A 222 -5.68 6.13 -6.88
N MET A 223 -5.20 5.42 -7.88
CA MET A 223 -5.06 5.95 -9.23
C MET A 223 -6.44 6.30 -9.83
N ARG A 224 -6.49 7.29 -10.69
CA ARG A 224 -7.71 7.71 -11.38
C ARG A 224 -7.92 6.93 -12.68
N ILE A 225 -6.85 6.35 -13.22
CA ILE A 225 -6.85 5.46 -14.38
C ILE A 225 -6.35 4.07 -13.95
N PRO A 226 -6.74 3.00 -14.66
CA PRO A 226 -6.23 1.66 -14.38
C PRO A 226 -4.69 1.60 -14.48
N VAL A 227 -4.07 0.79 -13.62
CA VAL A 227 -2.60 0.61 -13.57
C VAL A 227 -2.05 0.20 -14.94
N GLU A 228 -2.74 -0.69 -15.64
CA GLU A 228 -2.35 -1.16 -16.98
C GLU A 228 -2.30 -0.02 -18.00
N VAL A 229 -3.27 0.91 -17.95
CA VAL A 229 -3.31 2.09 -18.82
C VAL A 229 -2.16 3.03 -18.49
N ALA A 230 -1.88 3.25 -17.20
CA ALA A 230 -0.77 4.08 -16.76
C ALA A 230 0.60 3.54 -17.19
N LEU A 231 0.79 2.21 -17.16
CA LEU A 231 2.02 1.55 -17.61
C LEU A 231 2.29 1.74 -19.10
N HIS A 232 1.25 1.74 -19.92
CA HIS A 232 1.36 1.96 -21.37
C HIS A 232 1.49 3.46 -21.72
N GLY A 233 0.99 4.35 -20.84
CA GLY A 233 0.96 5.79 -21.08
C GLY A 233 -0.10 6.21 -22.10
N GLY A 234 -0.17 7.53 -22.37
CA GLY A 234 -1.04 8.09 -23.41
C GLY A 234 -2.29 8.77 -22.88
N GLU A 235 -2.87 8.33 -21.78
CA GLU A 235 -4.03 9.00 -21.16
C GLU A 235 -3.63 9.70 -19.87
N PRO A 236 -3.58 11.05 -19.88
CA PRO A 236 -3.25 11.80 -18.69
C PRO A 236 -4.49 12.05 -17.84
N ASP A 237 -4.44 11.64 -16.58
CA ASP A 237 -5.38 12.11 -15.57
C ASP A 237 -4.64 12.51 -14.29
N CYS A 238 -4.34 13.80 -14.16
CA CYS A 238 -3.63 14.36 -13.02
C CYS A 238 -4.62 14.88 -11.98
N ARG A 239 -4.48 14.43 -10.72
CA ARG A 239 -5.32 14.86 -9.60
C ARG A 239 -5.12 16.34 -9.27
N ASN A 240 -3.87 16.80 -9.24
CA ASN A 240 -3.51 18.18 -8.89
C ASN A 240 -2.86 18.86 -10.10
N ARG A 241 -3.69 19.36 -11.02
CA ARG A 241 -3.26 19.91 -12.32
C ARG A 241 -2.40 21.16 -12.18
N ASN A 242 -2.71 22.04 -11.21
CA ASN A 242 -1.89 23.23 -10.99
C ASN A 242 -0.53 22.88 -10.38
N LEU A 243 -0.46 21.96 -9.43
CA LEU A 243 0.83 21.46 -8.95
C LEU A 243 1.67 20.88 -10.10
N HIS A 244 1.07 20.05 -10.96
CA HIS A 244 1.76 19.53 -12.13
C HIS A 244 2.26 20.63 -13.06
N LYS A 245 1.42 21.64 -13.34
CA LYS A 245 1.80 22.81 -14.13
C LYS A 245 2.98 23.57 -13.51
N MET A 246 2.96 23.76 -12.17
CA MET A 246 4.06 24.43 -11.46
C MET A 246 5.36 23.63 -11.57
N PHE A 247 5.33 22.32 -11.36
CA PHE A 247 6.53 21.49 -11.54
C PHE A 247 7.07 21.53 -12.96
N ARG A 248 6.22 21.52 -13.98
CA ARG A 248 6.64 21.64 -15.39
C ARG A 248 7.36 22.96 -15.70
N PHE A 249 6.96 24.07 -15.13
CA PHE A 249 7.61 25.35 -15.35
C PHE A 249 9.06 25.37 -14.87
N VAL A 250 9.40 24.58 -13.88
CA VAL A 250 10.78 24.44 -13.39
C VAL A 250 11.48 23.19 -13.95
N GLY A 251 10.93 22.58 -15.01
CA GLY A 251 11.55 21.45 -15.71
C GLY A 251 11.38 20.10 -15.04
N VAL A 252 10.40 19.99 -14.15
CA VAL A 252 10.08 18.75 -13.46
C VAL A 252 8.75 18.22 -13.99
N GLY A 253 8.76 16.96 -14.45
CA GLY A 253 7.63 16.40 -15.17
C GLY A 253 7.48 17.00 -16.57
N GLU A 254 7.16 16.19 -17.54
CA GLU A 254 6.92 16.65 -18.91
C GLU A 254 5.46 16.43 -19.33
N GLN A 255 5.25 16.15 -20.62
CA GLN A 255 3.91 16.03 -21.18
C GLN A 255 3.07 14.99 -20.44
N ALA A 256 1.81 15.30 -20.28
CA ALA A 256 0.82 14.45 -19.68
C ALA A 256 0.82 13.03 -20.31
N GLY A 257 0.84 12.00 -19.45
CA GLY A 257 0.76 10.60 -19.86
C GLY A 257 2.09 9.90 -20.19
N THR A 258 3.25 10.57 -20.08
CA THR A 258 4.56 9.97 -20.37
C THR A 258 5.39 9.63 -19.13
N GLY A 259 4.95 9.98 -17.93
CA GLY A 259 5.71 9.85 -16.69
C GLY A 259 6.10 8.41 -16.36
N ILE A 260 5.13 7.50 -16.27
CA ILE A 260 5.38 6.08 -15.98
C ILE A 260 6.23 5.42 -17.08
N PRO A 261 5.92 5.56 -18.39
CA PRO A 261 6.79 5.04 -19.45
C PRO A 261 8.25 5.50 -19.35
N ARG A 262 8.53 6.75 -18.95
CA ARG A 262 9.91 7.22 -18.74
C ARG A 262 10.59 6.58 -17.55
N ILE A 263 9.85 6.36 -16.47
CA ILE A 263 10.38 5.62 -15.32
C ILE A 263 10.77 4.21 -15.76
N LEU A 264 9.90 3.53 -16.52
CA LEU A 264 10.18 2.21 -17.09
C LEU A 264 11.42 2.23 -17.99
N GLN A 265 11.51 3.18 -18.89
CA GLN A 265 12.65 3.33 -19.79
C GLN A 265 13.98 3.58 -19.03
N GLY A 266 13.95 4.45 -18.02
CA GLY A 266 15.12 4.74 -17.20
C GLY A 266 15.63 3.51 -16.46
N TRP A 267 14.72 2.73 -15.89
CA TRP A 267 15.06 1.49 -15.18
C TRP A 267 15.55 0.39 -16.11
N ASN A 268 14.87 0.18 -17.24
CA ASN A 268 15.25 -0.81 -18.26
C ASN A 268 16.63 -0.50 -18.88
N SER A 269 17.05 0.77 -18.92
CA SER A 269 18.38 1.16 -19.44
C SER A 269 19.55 0.54 -18.64
N GLN A 270 19.29 0.10 -17.41
CA GLN A 270 20.27 -0.56 -16.54
C GLN A 270 20.05 -2.08 -16.45
N HIS A 271 19.13 -2.64 -17.23
CA HIS A 271 18.75 -4.05 -17.18
C HIS A 271 18.25 -4.51 -15.80
N TRP A 272 17.74 -3.57 -14.98
CA TRP A 272 17.14 -3.88 -13.69
C TRP A 272 15.71 -4.40 -13.84
N ASN A 273 15.21 -5.04 -12.78
CA ASN A 273 13.82 -5.46 -12.72
C ASN A 273 12.88 -4.28 -13.00
N PRO A 274 11.90 -4.46 -13.90
CA PRO A 274 10.96 -3.39 -14.22
C PRO A 274 10.25 -2.85 -12.97
N PRO A 275 9.97 -1.55 -12.92
CA PRO A 275 9.21 -0.91 -11.85
C PRO A 275 7.90 -1.62 -11.53
N LYS A 276 7.59 -1.75 -10.23
CA LYS A 276 6.34 -2.33 -9.76
C LYS A 276 5.40 -1.23 -9.29
N LEU A 277 4.28 -1.04 -10.01
CA LEU A 277 3.24 -0.08 -9.68
C LEU A 277 1.99 -0.83 -9.26
N TYR A 278 1.42 -0.51 -8.09
CA TYR A 278 0.22 -1.16 -7.58
C TYR A 278 -0.53 -0.28 -6.59
N GLU A 279 -1.75 -0.67 -6.27
CA GLU A 279 -2.64 0.01 -5.34
C GLU A 279 -2.92 -0.85 -4.11
N SER A 280 -3.15 -0.19 -2.97
CA SER A 280 -3.61 -0.83 -1.74
C SER A 280 -4.70 0.02 -1.11
N SER A 281 -5.77 -0.63 -0.64
CA SER A 281 -6.87 0.04 0.08
C SER A 281 -6.83 -0.23 1.59
N THR A 282 -5.86 -0.99 2.07
CA THR A 282 -5.72 -1.36 3.47
C THR A 282 -4.36 -0.88 4.00
N PRO A 283 -4.33 -0.18 5.14
CA PRO A 283 -5.45 0.34 5.93
C PRO A 283 -6.10 1.59 5.32
N TYR A 284 -5.45 2.25 4.35
CA TYR A 284 -5.91 3.45 3.65
C TYR A 284 -5.67 3.31 2.16
N ASN A 285 -6.43 4.04 1.35
CA ASN A 285 -6.21 4.12 -0.09
C ASN A 285 -4.83 4.73 -0.39
N GLN A 286 -4.02 4.01 -1.15
CA GLN A 286 -2.66 4.43 -1.49
C GLN A 286 -2.20 3.82 -2.81
N THR A 287 -1.36 4.55 -3.51
CA THR A 287 -0.65 4.09 -4.70
C THR A 287 0.83 3.93 -4.37
N LEU A 288 1.42 2.83 -4.80
CA LEU A 288 2.79 2.44 -4.47
C LEU A 288 3.59 2.15 -5.74
N LEU A 289 4.80 2.71 -5.80
CA LEU A 289 5.77 2.47 -6.86
C LEU A 289 7.08 1.99 -6.23
N GLU A 290 7.52 0.80 -6.62
CA GLU A 290 8.83 0.23 -6.24
C GLU A 290 9.77 0.22 -7.43
N LEU A 291 10.96 0.75 -7.23
CA LEU A 291 12.04 0.82 -8.21
C LEU A 291 13.24 0.04 -7.67
N ARG A 292 13.36 -1.24 -8.02
CA ARG A 292 14.42 -2.13 -7.50
C ARG A 292 15.64 -2.11 -8.41
N MET A 293 16.83 -1.92 -7.83
CA MET A 293 18.13 -1.96 -8.49
C MET A 293 18.69 -3.39 -8.46
N ILE A 294 17.93 -4.34 -8.95
CA ILE A 294 18.27 -5.76 -8.97
C ILE A 294 18.18 -6.23 -10.42
N ASP A 295 19.20 -6.93 -10.87
CA ASP A 295 19.21 -7.53 -12.21
C ASP A 295 18.03 -8.49 -12.40
N LEU A 296 17.51 -8.57 -13.60
CA LEU A 296 16.36 -9.41 -13.94
C LEU A 296 16.61 -10.90 -13.64
N PHE A 297 17.87 -11.33 -13.77
CA PHE A 297 18.34 -12.67 -13.45
C PHE A 297 19.54 -12.60 -12.49
N PRO A 298 19.35 -12.27 -11.20
CA PRO A 298 20.46 -12.27 -10.24
C PRO A 298 21.07 -13.66 -10.14
N VAL A 299 22.41 -13.74 -10.14
CA VAL A 299 23.13 -15.02 -10.09
C VAL A 299 22.74 -15.82 -8.85
N GLU A 300 22.53 -15.13 -7.73
CA GLU A 300 22.12 -15.71 -6.45
C GLU A 300 20.72 -16.34 -6.53
N VAL A 301 19.78 -15.65 -7.17
CA VAL A 301 18.40 -16.17 -7.34
C VAL A 301 18.40 -17.39 -8.25
N ILE A 302 19.17 -17.38 -9.33
CA ILE A 302 19.30 -18.55 -10.22
C ILE A 302 19.96 -19.71 -9.51
N ALA A 303 20.99 -19.46 -8.68
CA ALA A 303 21.64 -20.49 -7.88
C ALA A 303 20.66 -21.10 -6.86
N ASP A 304 19.86 -20.28 -6.18
CA ASP A 304 18.85 -20.72 -5.22
C ASP A 304 17.75 -21.56 -5.89
N LEU A 305 17.24 -21.09 -7.04
CA LEU A 305 16.24 -21.82 -7.82
C LEU A 305 16.76 -23.16 -8.33
N ARG A 306 18.05 -23.25 -8.73
CA ARG A 306 18.69 -24.50 -9.10
C ARG A 306 18.88 -25.43 -7.91
N ALA A 307 19.29 -24.88 -6.75
CA ALA A 307 19.41 -25.66 -5.52
C ALA A 307 18.06 -26.24 -5.10
N ARG A 308 16.98 -25.50 -5.29
CA ARG A 308 15.62 -25.85 -4.89
C ARG A 308 14.94 -26.86 -5.83
N PHE A 309 15.06 -26.65 -7.13
CA PHE A 309 14.33 -27.42 -8.15
C PHE A 309 15.23 -28.36 -8.96
N GLY A 310 16.56 -28.33 -8.76
CA GLY A 310 17.50 -29.22 -9.41
C GLY A 310 17.48 -29.14 -10.95
N ALA A 311 17.69 -30.28 -11.58
CA ALA A 311 17.73 -30.40 -13.04
C ALA A 311 16.40 -30.00 -13.73
N GLN A 312 15.28 -30.02 -13.02
CA GLN A 312 14.00 -29.60 -13.59
C GLN A 312 14.00 -28.12 -13.96
N PHE A 313 14.69 -27.27 -13.19
CA PHE A 313 14.81 -25.84 -13.50
C PHE A 313 15.50 -25.59 -14.84
N ASP A 314 16.54 -26.34 -15.16
CA ASP A 314 17.31 -26.17 -16.41
C ASP A 314 16.54 -26.67 -17.66
N GLN A 315 15.53 -27.53 -17.47
CA GLN A 315 14.66 -28.04 -18.53
C GLN A 315 13.48 -27.12 -18.84
N LEU A 316 13.23 -26.11 -18.02
CA LEU A 316 12.15 -25.15 -18.20
C LEU A 316 12.37 -24.27 -19.44
N LYS A 317 11.27 -23.84 -20.04
CA LYS A 317 11.27 -22.85 -21.12
C LYS A 317 11.76 -21.49 -20.60
N HIS A 318 12.12 -20.61 -21.54
CA HIS A 318 12.60 -19.27 -21.19
C HIS A 318 11.60 -18.51 -20.31
N GLU A 319 10.33 -18.46 -20.69
CA GLU A 319 9.25 -17.74 -19.98
C GLU A 319 9.00 -18.31 -18.57
N GLU A 320 9.15 -19.62 -18.41
CA GLU A 320 9.01 -20.30 -17.12
C GLU A 320 10.16 -19.92 -16.18
N ARG A 321 11.38 -19.87 -16.71
CA ARG A 321 12.54 -19.40 -15.94
C ARG A 321 12.45 -17.93 -15.57
N VAL A 322 11.94 -17.09 -16.50
CA VAL A 322 11.66 -15.67 -16.24
C VAL A 322 10.65 -15.53 -15.10
N ALA A 323 9.54 -16.27 -15.15
CA ALA A 323 8.52 -16.22 -14.11
C ALA A 323 9.06 -16.63 -12.73
N LEU A 324 9.86 -17.72 -12.66
CA LEU A 324 10.47 -18.16 -11.42
C LEU A 324 11.54 -17.18 -10.91
N ALA A 325 12.39 -16.66 -11.79
CA ALA A 325 13.43 -15.71 -11.41
C ALA A 325 12.82 -14.39 -10.88
N LEU A 326 11.76 -13.93 -11.55
CA LEU A 326 11.01 -12.75 -11.09
C LEU A 326 10.35 -13.01 -9.74
N THR A 327 9.74 -14.19 -9.55
CA THR A 327 9.14 -14.57 -8.27
C THR A 327 10.20 -14.68 -7.16
N GLY A 328 11.36 -15.25 -7.46
CA GLY A 328 12.48 -15.33 -6.52
C GLY A 328 13.04 -13.97 -6.12
N SER A 329 13.10 -13.01 -7.06
CA SER A 329 13.61 -11.66 -6.81
C SER A 329 12.60 -10.77 -6.10
N GLU A 330 11.31 -10.84 -6.46
CA GLU A 330 10.26 -9.93 -6.00
C GLU A 330 9.37 -10.55 -4.92
N GLY A 331 9.52 -11.84 -4.67
CA GLY A 331 8.70 -12.60 -3.72
C GLY A 331 7.37 -13.07 -4.31
N THR A 332 6.78 -12.32 -5.24
CA THR A 332 5.53 -12.67 -5.91
C THR A 332 5.52 -12.22 -7.36
N VAL A 333 4.74 -12.93 -8.18
CA VAL A 333 4.44 -12.50 -9.56
C VAL A 333 2.95 -12.67 -9.84
N ASN A 334 2.39 -11.79 -10.65
CA ASN A 334 1.07 -11.96 -11.24
C ASN A 334 1.16 -11.89 -12.76
N HIS A 335 0.05 -12.20 -13.43
CA HIS A 335 -0.01 -12.21 -14.88
C HIS A 335 0.35 -10.84 -15.50
N ALA A 336 -0.19 -9.74 -14.95
CA ALA A 336 0.10 -8.39 -15.45
C ALA A 336 1.60 -8.06 -15.31
N ARG A 337 2.21 -8.43 -14.18
CA ARG A 337 3.65 -8.24 -13.96
C ARG A 337 4.50 -9.02 -14.95
N LEU A 338 4.14 -10.27 -15.23
CA LEU A 338 4.86 -11.08 -16.19
C LEU A 338 4.75 -10.51 -17.62
N CYS A 339 3.59 -9.95 -17.99
CA CYS A 339 3.42 -9.23 -19.25
C CYS A 339 4.30 -7.99 -19.41
N THR A 340 4.74 -7.35 -18.32
CA THR A 340 5.65 -6.19 -18.40
C THR A 340 7.11 -6.59 -18.60
N VAL A 341 7.45 -7.86 -18.34
CA VAL A 341 8.84 -8.36 -18.37
C VAL A 341 9.09 -9.25 -19.59
N SER A 342 8.06 -10.00 -20.04
CA SER A 342 8.14 -10.92 -21.17
C SER A 342 7.43 -10.35 -22.40
N SER A 343 8.02 -10.56 -23.56
CA SER A 343 7.41 -10.25 -24.88
C SER A 343 6.45 -11.35 -25.39
N ALA A 344 6.28 -12.43 -24.63
CA ALA A 344 5.38 -13.52 -25.02
C ALA A 344 3.91 -13.10 -24.96
N HIS A 345 3.08 -13.77 -25.76
CA HIS A 345 1.66 -13.47 -25.82
C HIS A 345 0.97 -13.71 -24.45
N PRO A 346 0.04 -12.85 -23.99
CA PRO A 346 -0.59 -12.98 -22.67
C PRO A 346 -1.21 -14.35 -22.36
N VAL A 347 -1.76 -15.02 -23.38
CA VAL A 347 -2.31 -16.39 -23.23
C VAL A 347 -1.22 -17.42 -22.91
N GLU A 348 -0.02 -17.27 -23.49
CA GLU A 348 1.12 -18.13 -23.19
C GLU A 348 1.63 -17.92 -21.77
N LEU A 349 1.68 -16.67 -21.31
CA LEU A 349 2.08 -16.33 -19.94
C LEU A 349 1.10 -16.89 -18.90
N THR A 350 -0.20 -16.89 -19.20
CA THR A 350 -1.19 -17.58 -18.36
C THR A 350 -0.90 -19.08 -18.26
N ARG A 351 -0.61 -19.72 -19.39
CA ARG A 351 -0.26 -21.16 -19.42
C ARG A 351 1.04 -21.45 -18.69
N THR A 352 2.03 -20.58 -18.82
CA THR A 352 3.31 -20.65 -18.08
C THR A 352 3.09 -20.67 -16.57
N LEU A 353 2.31 -19.73 -16.03
CA LEU A 353 2.01 -19.67 -14.60
C LEU A 353 1.23 -20.91 -14.12
N GLN A 354 0.25 -21.36 -14.89
CA GLN A 354 -0.52 -22.58 -14.60
C GLN A 354 0.36 -23.82 -14.62
N HIS A 355 1.25 -23.95 -15.60
CA HIS A 355 2.16 -25.09 -15.73
C HIS A 355 3.15 -25.14 -14.56
N LEU A 356 3.74 -24.01 -14.17
CA LEU A 356 4.62 -23.93 -13.00
C LEU A 356 3.91 -24.31 -11.69
N THR A 357 2.63 -23.94 -11.57
CA THR A 357 1.80 -24.34 -10.41
C THR A 357 1.51 -25.85 -10.43
N GLN A 358 1.26 -26.44 -11.60
CA GLN A 358 1.07 -27.90 -11.74
C GLN A 358 2.35 -28.67 -11.42
N LEU A 359 3.52 -28.12 -11.74
CA LEU A 359 4.82 -28.70 -11.40
C LEU A 359 5.17 -28.53 -9.90
N GLY A 360 4.37 -27.81 -9.11
CA GLY A 360 4.65 -27.50 -7.72
C GLY A 360 5.83 -26.54 -7.52
N MET A 361 6.22 -25.79 -8.56
CA MET A 361 7.27 -24.79 -8.49
C MET A 361 6.77 -23.40 -8.10
N LEU A 362 5.46 -23.16 -8.23
CA LEU A 362 4.76 -21.99 -7.73
C LEU A 362 3.50 -22.42 -6.96
N ASP A 363 3.25 -21.74 -5.86
CA ASP A 363 1.94 -21.71 -5.22
C ASP A 363 1.17 -20.48 -5.71
N SER A 364 -0.16 -20.50 -5.57
CA SER A 364 -1.00 -19.38 -5.98
C SER A 364 -2.07 -19.05 -4.94
N THR A 365 -2.40 -17.76 -4.83
CA THR A 365 -3.52 -17.27 -4.04
C THR A 365 -4.39 -16.33 -4.87
N GLY A 366 -5.68 -16.29 -4.57
CA GLY A 366 -6.65 -15.54 -5.37
C GLY A 366 -7.12 -16.29 -6.61
N SER A 367 -7.92 -15.66 -7.45
CA SER A 367 -8.49 -16.26 -8.66
C SER A 367 -8.57 -15.26 -9.83
N GLY A 368 -8.55 -15.77 -11.05
CA GLY A 368 -8.69 -14.97 -12.26
C GLY A 368 -7.52 -13.99 -12.48
N ARG A 369 -7.82 -12.77 -12.91
CA ARG A 369 -6.81 -11.74 -13.19
C ARG A 369 -6.07 -11.23 -11.95
N GLY A 370 -6.62 -11.45 -10.75
CA GLY A 370 -6.02 -11.07 -9.46
C GLY A 370 -5.18 -12.17 -8.82
N ALA A 371 -4.97 -13.32 -9.47
CA ALA A 371 -4.14 -14.38 -8.94
C ALA A 371 -2.69 -13.94 -8.78
N VAL A 372 -2.12 -14.22 -7.60
CA VAL A 372 -0.73 -13.93 -7.25
C VAL A 372 -0.01 -15.26 -7.03
N TYR A 373 1.15 -15.41 -7.63
CA TYR A 373 1.97 -16.62 -7.58
C TYR A 373 3.24 -16.35 -6.78
N PHE A 374 3.70 -17.31 -6.01
CA PHE A 374 4.87 -17.22 -5.14
C PHE A 374 5.57 -18.56 -5.02
N LEU A 375 6.82 -18.57 -4.58
CA LEU A 375 7.57 -19.81 -4.39
C LEU A 375 7.00 -20.57 -3.17
N PRO A 376 6.83 -21.90 -3.25
CA PRO A 376 6.30 -22.71 -2.16
C PRO A 376 7.04 -22.47 -0.85
N GLY A 377 6.32 -22.26 0.27
CA GLY A 377 6.91 -21.98 1.58
C GLY A 377 7.48 -20.58 1.78
N GLN A 378 7.25 -19.63 0.87
CA GLN A 378 7.60 -18.22 1.07
C GLN A 378 6.46 -17.44 1.72
N HIS A 379 6.84 -16.46 2.59
CA HIS A 379 5.91 -15.47 3.10
C HIS A 379 5.57 -14.48 1.99
N LEU A 380 4.28 -14.17 1.82
CA LEU A 380 3.84 -13.17 0.85
C LEU A 380 4.34 -11.79 1.27
N PRO A 381 5.09 -11.05 0.42
CA PRO A 381 5.52 -9.71 0.74
C PRO A 381 4.34 -8.77 0.87
N THR A 382 4.35 -7.95 1.90
CA THR A 382 3.34 -6.93 2.16
C THR A 382 3.91 -5.54 1.89
N PRO A 383 3.07 -4.51 1.67
CA PRO A 383 3.55 -3.13 1.60
C PRO A 383 4.38 -2.71 2.81
N ASP A 384 4.12 -3.28 3.98
CA ASP A 384 4.83 -2.99 5.22
C ASP A 384 6.28 -3.48 5.20
N ASP A 385 6.61 -4.48 4.39
CA ASP A 385 7.99 -4.95 4.21
C ASP A 385 8.89 -3.88 3.55
N VAL A 386 8.29 -3.01 2.72
CA VAL A 386 8.99 -1.93 2.02
C VAL A 386 8.81 -0.60 2.74
N PHE A 387 7.57 -0.25 3.04
CA PHE A 387 7.20 1.10 3.52
C PHE A 387 7.10 1.18 5.05
N GLY A 388 7.08 0.03 5.74
CA GLY A 388 6.78 -0.08 7.16
C GLY A 388 5.30 0.14 7.47
N PRO A 389 4.86 -0.13 8.71
CA PRO A 389 3.48 0.08 9.10
C PRO A 389 3.10 1.55 8.92
N PRO A 390 1.85 1.85 8.50
CA PRO A 390 1.40 3.21 8.25
C PRO A 390 1.57 4.07 9.51
N SER A 391 2.29 5.18 9.37
CA SER A 391 2.40 6.18 10.44
C SER A 391 1.01 6.76 10.69
N GLN A 392 0.47 6.54 11.88
CA GLN A 392 -0.70 7.29 12.33
C GLN A 392 -0.30 8.77 12.40
N ALA A 393 -1.12 9.65 11.84
CA ALA A 393 -1.00 11.08 12.07
C ALA A 393 -1.06 11.29 13.58
N VAL A 394 0.05 11.77 14.15
CA VAL A 394 0.09 12.15 15.57
C VAL A 394 -0.76 13.40 15.67
N GLY A 395 -1.97 13.25 16.23
CA GLY A 395 -2.76 14.37 16.66
C GLY A 395 -1.95 15.20 17.70
N PRO A 396 -2.24 16.49 17.88
CA PRO A 396 -1.49 17.33 18.79
C PRO A 396 -1.57 16.76 20.22
N SER A 397 -0.47 16.21 20.69
CA SER A 397 -0.32 15.76 22.07
C SER A 397 -0.24 17.00 22.95
N SER A 398 -1.26 17.19 23.76
CA SER A 398 -1.20 18.10 24.91
C SER A 398 0.00 17.75 25.78
N SER A 399 0.86 18.73 25.97
CA SER A 399 2.01 18.71 26.86
C SER A 399 1.60 18.40 28.31
N GLY A 400 2.11 17.30 28.85
CA GLY A 400 2.20 17.05 30.29
C GLY A 400 3.65 16.72 30.59
N LEU A 401 4.31 17.67 31.25
CA LEU A 401 5.60 17.49 31.91
C LEU A 401 5.41 16.49 33.06
N ASP A 402 6.22 15.46 33.14
CA ASP A 402 6.95 15.15 34.36
C ASP A 402 8.00 14.05 34.12
N GLY A 403 9.03 14.19 34.83
CA GLY A 403 10.36 13.74 34.71
C GLY A 403 10.70 12.43 35.43
N SER A 404 11.97 12.17 35.44
CA SER A 404 12.80 11.23 36.23
C SER A 404 13.03 9.85 35.61
N SER A 405 14.17 9.68 35.00
CA SER A 405 15.44 9.04 35.39
C SER A 405 15.33 7.66 36.06
N SER A 406 15.99 6.70 35.48
CA SER A 406 17.11 5.86 35.98
C SER A 406 17.10 4.49 35.32
N VAL A 407 18.16 4.20 34.60
CA VAL A 407 19.40 3.51 34.94
C VAL A 407 19.32 1.96 34.89
N LEU A 408 20.08 1.43 33.92
CA LEU A 408 20.93 0.22 33.89
C LEU A 408 20.36 -1.15 34.32
N SER A 409 20.44 -2.12 33.42
CA SER A 409 21.49 -3.14 33.60
C SER A 409 21.56 -4.09 32.40
N ALA A 410 22.77 -4.29 31.95
CA ALA A 410 23.20 -5.30 30.99
C ALA A 410 23.15 -6.71 31.59
N SER A 411 22.90 -7.71 30.79
CA SER A 411 23.65 -8.98 30.87
C SER A 411 23.53 -9.75 29.57
N SER A 412 24.68 -10.00 29.03
CA SER A 412 24.98 -10.86 27.92
C SER A 412 24.73 -12.34 28.26
N SER A 413 24.24 -13.12 27.32
CA SER A 413 24.78 -14.47 27.11
C SER A 413 24.54 -14.90 25.67
N VAL A 414 25.63 -15.17 25.03
CA VAL A 414 25.82 -15.88 23.76
C VAL A 414 25.25 -17.29 23.91
N LEU A 415 24.53 -17.77 22.89
CA LEU A 415 24.73 -19.12 22.35
C LEU A 415 24.03 -19.28 20.98
N THR A 416 24.81 -19.74 20.10
CA THR A 416 24.63 -20.34 18.77
C THR A 416 23.41 -21.23 18.59
N GLY A 417 22.85 -21.20 17.38
CA GLY A 417 22.33 -22.41 16.75
C GLY A 417 20.97 -22.30 16.06
N SER A 418 20.99 -22.26 14.74
CA SER A 418 20.12 -22.99 13.80
C SER A 418 18.60 -22.80 13.82
N SER A 419 18.14 -22.24 12.73
CA SER A 419 17.00 -22.66 11.87
C SER A 419 15.62 -22.87 12.47
N SER A 420 14.69 -22.19 11.80
CA SER A 420 13.36 -22.64 11.43
C SER A 420 12.23 -22.46 12.43
N THR A 421 11.13 -21.97 11.86
CA THR A 421 9.77 -21.94 12.39
C THR A 421 9.57 -21.12 13.65
N SER A 422 8.81 -20.04 13.50
CA SER A 422 8.19 -19.35 14.61
C SER A 422 7.46 -20.36 15.49
N ASP A 423 8.06 -20.74 16.60
CA ASP A 423 7.42 -21.45 17.70
C ASP A 423 6.32 -20.50 18.24
N GLN A 424 5.11 -20.66 17.71
CA GLN A 424 3.93 -20.14 18.34
C GLN A 424 3.75 -20.95 19.61
N GLN A 425 4.01 -20.33 20.76
CA GLN A 425 3.91 -20.96 22.06
C GLN A 425 2.47 -21.47 22.24
N ARG A 426 2.30 -22.80 22.36
CA ARG A 426 1.02 -23.45 22.61
C ARG A 426 1.01 -23.98 24.03
N ASP A 427 -0.17 -24.01 24.64
CA ASP A 427 -0.37 -24.66 25.94
C ASP A 427 -0.48 -26.19 25.82
N GLU A 428 -0.67 -26.87 26.97
CA GLU A 428 -0.77 -28.34 27.03
C GLU A 428 -1.99 -28.90 26.26
N ASP A 429 -3.04 -28.09 26.03
CA ASP A 429 -4.21 -28.45 25.25
C ASP A 429 -4.07 -28.11 23.75
N GLY A 430 -2.97 -27.45 23.35
CA GLY A 430 -2.67 -27.09 21.96
C GLY A 430 -3.26 -25.75 21.52
N TYR A 431 -3.78 -24.94 22.44
CA TYR A 431 -4.23 -23.58 22.15
C TYR A 431 -3.03 -22.65 21.87
N LEU A 432 -3.21 -21.74 20.94
CA LEU A 432 -2.23 -20.68 20.69
C LEU A 432 -2.29 -19.66 21.84
N VAL A 433 -1.20 -19.49 22.56
CA VAL A 433 -1.10 -18.48 23.64
C VAL A 433 -0.80 -17.13 23.01
N THR A 434 -1.70 -16.17 23.20
CA THR A 434 -1.53 -14.79 22.74
C THR A 434 -1.90 -13.83 23.87
N ASP A 435 -0.99 -12.95 24.25
CA ASP A 435 -1.23 -11.91 25.27
C ASP A 435 -2.25 -10.82 24.83
N GLN A 436 -2.73 -10.90 23.59
CA GLN A 436 -3.59 -9.88 22.99
C GLN A 436 -5.09 -10.20 23.01
N LEU A 437 -5.48 -11.43 23.35
CA LEU A 437 -6.88 -11.86 23.30
C LEU A 437 -7.31 -12.43 24.66
N PRO A 438 -8.57 -12.16 25.07
CA PRO A 438 -9.08 -12.60 26.37
C PRO A 438 -9.37 -14.11 26.47
N LEU A 439 -9.43 -14.81 25.33
CA LEU A 439 -9.70 -16.24 25.23
C LEU A 439 -8.65 -16.91 24.33
N PRO A 440 -8.35 -18.20 24.55
CA PRO A 440 -7.38 -18.95 23.75
C PRO A 440 -7.85 -19.12 22.29
N VAL A 441 -6.88 -19.32 21.38
CA VAL A 441 -7.13 -19.43 19.94
C VAL A 441 -6.80 -20.81 19.42
N ILE A 442 -7.72 -21.42 18.68
CA ILE A 442 -7.52 -22.64 17.91
C ILE A 442 -7.30 -22.27 16.44
N SER A 443 -6.08 -22.46 15.98
CA SER A 443 -5.67 -22.18 14.59
C SER A 443 -5.50 -23.45 13.75
N ASP A 444 -5.21 -24.59 14.40
CA ASP A 444 -4.94 -25.88 13.75
C ASP A 444 -5.48 -27.00 14.63
N LEU A 445 -6.33 -27.86 14.09
CA LEU A 445 -6.97 -28.99 14.78
C LEU A 445 -5.98 -30.12 15.10
N ASN A 446 -4.89 -30.23 14.32
CA ASN A 446 -3.88 -31.29 14.53
C ASN A 446 -2.97 -31.00 15.74
N SER A 447 -2.93 -29.77 16.20
CA SER A 447 -2.13 -29.36 17.36
C SER A 447 -2.87 -29.49 18.70
N LEU A 448 -4.17 -29.84 18.68
CA LEU A 448 -4.98 -29.97 19.88
C LEU A 448 -4.72 -31.28 20.62
N SER A 449 -4.94 -31.25 21.94
CA SER A 449 -4.97 -32.47 22.75
C SER A 449 -6.06 -33.44 22.24
N PRO A 450 -5.81 -34.75 22.28
CA PRO A 450 -6.80 -35.73 21.79
C PRO A 450 -8.18 -35.61 22.44
N SER A 451 -8.25 -35.24 23.71
CA SER A 451 -9.49 -35.06 24.47
C SER A 451 -10.29 -33.86 23.96
N LEU A 452 -9.63 -32.71 23.73
CA LEU A 452 -10.28 -31.51 23.23
C LEU A 452 -10.72 -31.67 21.76
N ARG A 453 -9.90 -32.31 20.95
CA ARG A 453 -10.22 -32.62 19.56
C ARG A 453 -11.48 -33.51 19.46
N THR A 454 -11.55 -34.60 20.23
CA THR A 454 -12.69 -35.50 20.24
C THR A 454 -13.98 -34.76 20.65
N ARG A 455 -13.91 -33.91 21.67
CA ARG A 455 -15.06 -33.10 22.11
C ARG A 455 -15.53 -32.13 21.03
N LEU A 456 -14.64 -31.48 20.31
CA LEU A 456 -15.03 -30.58 19.22
C LEU A 456 -15.60 -31.36 18.02
N GLU A 457 -15.06 -32.54 17.72
CA GLU A 457 -15.58 -33.42 16.66
C GLU A 457 -16.96 -33.98 17.00
N GLU A 458 -17.25 -34.27 18.26
CA GLU A 458 -18.58 -34.65 18.74
C GLU A 458 -19.59 -33.52 18.56
N LEU A 459 -19.27 -32.29 18.94
CA LEU A 459 -20.11 -31.10 18.75
C LEU A 459 -20.35 -30.79 17.25
N ALA A 460 -19.41 -31.13 16.40
CA ALA A 460 -19.49 -30.95 14.95
C ALA A 460 -20.03 -32.17 14.21
N ALA A 461 -20.44 -33.27 14.90
CA ALA A 461 -20.75 -34.55 14.28
C ALA A 461 -21.91 -34.45 13.27
N GLU A 462 -22.96 -33.73 13.61
CA GLU A 462 -24.13 -33.59 12.74
C GLU A 462 -23.85 -32.77 11.47
N PRO A 463 -23.23 -31.57 11.53
CA PRO A 463 -22.83 -30.83 10.34
C PRO A 463 -21.81 -31.57 9.44
N ARG A 464 -20.95 -32.43 10.01
CA ARG A 464 -19.98 -33.25 9.25
C ARG A 464 -20.64 -34.35 8.43
N GLN A 465 -21.68 -34.98 8.97
CA GLN A 465 -22.33 -36.13 8.34
C GLN A 465 -23.39 -35.71 7.33
N LYS A 466 -24.15 -34.64 7.61
CA LYS A 466 -25.27 -34.21 6.78
C LYS A 466 -24.86 -33.02 5.87
N LYS A 467 -24.89 -33.23 4.55
CA LYS A 467 -24.61 -32.15 3.57
C LYS A 467 -25.69 -31.04 3.55
N LYS A 468 -26.94 -31.40 3.87
CA LYS A 468 -28.07 -30.47 4.04
C LYS A 468 -28.56 -30.56 5.46
N LEU A 469 -28.31 -29.54 6.24
CA LEU A 469 -28.86 -29.32 7.58
C LEU A 469 -29.71 -28.05 7.52
N ASP A 470 -30.75 -27.96 8.31
CA ASP A 470 -31.49 -26.72 8.47
C ASP A 470 -30.60 -25.66 9.09
N ARG A 471 -30.94 -24.40 8.82
CA ARG A 471 -30.09 -23.28 9.18
C ARG A 471 -29.93 -23.14 10.69
N GLU A 472 -31.01 -23.35 11.46
CA GLU A 472 -30.99 -23.19 12.92
C GLU A 472 -30.09 -24.23 13.59
N SER A 473 -30.21 -25.52 13.21
CA SER A 473 -29.35 -26.58 13.71
C SER A 473 -27.88 -26.39 13.34
N PHE A 474 -27.60 -25.82 12.14
CA PHE A 474 -26.22 -25.52 11.75
C PHE A 474 -25.64 -24.36 12.55
N GLU A 475 -26.38 -23.26 12.73
CA GLU A 475 -25.97 -22.12 13.53
C GLU A 475 -25.77 -22.53 15.01
N ALA A 476 -26.63 -23.38 15.57
CA ALA A 476 -26.45 -23.92 16.92
C ALA A 476 -25.15 -24.73 17.07
N ALA A 477 -24.83 -25.57 16.11
CA ALA A 477 -23.56 -26.31 16.11
C ALA A 477 -22.33 -25.36 16.01
N VAL A 478 -22.39 -24.32 15.20
CA VAL A 478 -21.32 -23.30 15.12
C VAL A 478 -21.12 -22.60 16.46
N LEU A 479 -22.23 -22.22 17.14
CA LEU A 479 -22.18 -21.59 18.46
C LEU A 479 -21.58 -22.54 19.52
N ALA A 480 -21.97 -23.79 19.52
CA ALA A 480 -21.46 -24.79 20.46
C ALA A 480 -19.95 -25.02 20.29
N VAL A 481 -19.48 -25.07 19.03
CA VAL A 481 -18.07 -25.27 18.70
C VAL A 481 -17.22 -24.04 19.02
N CYS A 482 -17.77 -22.84 18.90
CA CYS A 482 -17.07 -21.58 19.20
C CYS A 482 -17.19 -21.16 20.68
N ALA A 483 -17.72 -21.95 21.56
CA ALA A 483 -17.94 -21.59 22.97
C ALA A 483 -16.62 -21.64 23.78
N GLY A 484 -16.25 -20.54 24.43
CA GLY A 484 -15.12 -20.48 25.36
C GLY A 484 -13.73 -20.33 24.73
N HIS A 485 -13.60 -20.27 23.42
CA HIS A 485 -12.36 -20.06 22.69
C HIS A 485 -12.61 -19.46 21.30
N TYR A 486 -11.56 -18.92 20.70
CA TYR A 486 -11.59 -18.44 19.33
C TYR A 486 -11.20 -19.55 18.34
N LEU A 487 -12.00 -19.77 17.31
CA LEU A 487 -11.66 -20.66 16.18
C LEU A 487 -11.41 -19.85 14.90
N THR A 488 -10.31 -20.12 14.22
CA THR A 488 -10.05 -19.55 12.91
C THR A 488 -11.01 -20.09 11.86
N LEU A 489 -11.21 -19.35 10.76
CA LEU A 489 -12.07 -19.76 9.66
C LEU A 489 -11.68 -21.13 9.09
N ASN A 490 -10.39 -21.41 8.97
CA ASN A 490 -9.88 -22.67 8.42
C ASN A 490 -10.15 -23.84 9.37
N ALA A 491 -9.88 -23.66 10.66
CA ALA A 491 -10.18 -24.68 11.67
C ALA A 491 -11.69 -25.00 11.75
N LEU A 492 -12.55 -23.97 11.69
CA LEU A 492 -14.02 -24.15 11.62
C LEU A 492 -14.46 -24.88 10.35
N ALA A 493 -13.89 -24.50 9.19
CA ALA A 493 -14.24 -25.10 7.91
C ALA A 493 -13.86 -26.59 7.85
N GLU A 494 -12.69 -26.95 8.39
CA GLU A 494 -12.22 -28.32 8.53
C GLU A 494 -13.10 -29.10 9.51
N LEU A 495 -13.39 -28.53 10.69
CA LEU A 495 -14.19 -29.16 11.74
C LEU A 495 -15.63 -29.45 11.29
N LEU A 496 -16.25 -28.53 10.54
CA LEU A 496 -17.62 -28.64 10.04
C LEU A 496 -17.72 -29.29 8.65
N ASN A 497 -16.60 -29.66 8.04
CA ASN A 497 -16.51 -30.22 6.69
C ASN A 497 -17.23 -29.33 5.64
N ARG A 498 -16.90 -28.03 5.62
CA ARG A 498 -17.47 -27.03 4.70
C ARG A 498 -16.38 -26.20 4.04
N LYS A 499 -16.71 -25.65 2.85
CA LYS A 499 -15.78 -24.70 2.18
C LYS A 499 -15.69 -23.39 2.99
N PRO A 500 -14.49 -22.87 3.26
CA PRO A 500 -14.32 -21.63 4.04
C PRO A 500 -15.12 -20.44 3.50
N SER A 501 -15.19 -20.25 2.19
CA SER A 501 -15.94 -19.16 1.55
C SER A 501 -17.45 -19.25 1.78
N SER A 502 -18.04 -20.45 1.63
CA SER A 502 -19.46 -20.66 1.88
C SER A 502 -19.79 -20.50 3.36
N LEU A 503 -18.98 -21.08 4.24
CA LEU A 503 -19.15 -20.98 5.69
C LEU A 503 -19.13 -19.51 6.14
N ARG A 504 -18.16 -18.73 5.67
CA ARG A 504 -18.04 -17.32 5.99
C ARG A 504 -19.24 -16.50 5.52
N ASN A 505 -19.64 -16.65 4.26
CA ASN A 505 -20.63 -15.78 3.63
C ASN A 505 -22.07 -16.14 4.04
N GLU A 506 -22.38 -17.44 4.16
CA GLU A 506 -23.73 -17.91 4.41
C GLU A 506 -24.09 -17.92 5.89
N TYR A 507 -23.10 -18.17 6.79
CA TYR A 507 -23.36 -18.36 8.21
C TYR A 507 -22.60 -17.37 9.10
N LEU A 508 -21.25 -17.32 9.07
CA LEU A 508 -20.48 -16.57 10.06
C LEU A 508 -20.71 -15.05 9.95
N THR A 509 -20.78 -14.50 8.74
CA THR A 509 -21.02 -13.05 8.56
C THR A 509 -22.39 -12.61 9.06
N PRO A 510 -23.50 -13.31 8.77
CA PRO A 510 -24.81 -13.06 9.38
C PRO A 510 -24.79 -13.17 10.91
N MET A 511 -24.18 -14.23 11.48
CA MET A 511 -24.12 -14.46 12.93
C MET A 511 -23.32 -13.37 13.67
N VAL A 512 -22.24 -12.85 13.07
CA VAL A 512 -21.51 -11.70 13.60
C VAL A 512 -22.36 -10.42 13.56
N ARG A 513 -23.16 -10.21 12.50
CA ARG A 513 -24.10 -9.07 12.43
C ARG A 513 -25.22 -9.17 13.46
N GLN A 514 -25.69 -10.36 13.75
CA GLN A 514 -26.69 -10.64 14.79
C GLN A 514 -26.09 -10.60 16.20
N LYS A 515 -24.77 -10.42 16.33
CA LYS A 515 -24.03 -10.41 17.59
C LYS A 515 -24.09 -11.73 18.37
N THR A 516 -24.38 -12.85 17.71
CA THR A 516 -24.30 -14.19 18.30
C THR A 516 -22.87 -14.71 18.33
N LEU A 517 -22.04 -14.28 17.34
CA LEU A 517 -20.59 -14.48 17.31
C LEU A 517 -19.85 -13.15 17.45
N SER A 518 -18.74 -13.20 18.17
CA SER A 518 -17.77 -12.10 18.27
C SER A 518 -16.50 -12.43 17.47
N LEU A 519 -15.86 -11.39 16.95
CA LEU A 519 -14.58 -11.46 16.24
C LEU A 519 -13.42 -11.31 17.21
N ALA A 520 -12.34 -12.05 17.03
CA ALA A 520 -11.10 -11.88 17.78
C ALA A 520 -10.50 -10.48 17.53
N PHE A 521 -10.62 -9.98 16.28
CA PHE A 521 -10.16 -8.65 15.88
C PHE A 521 -11.32 -7.85 15.30
N PRO A 522 -12.20 -7.26 16.13
CA PRO A 522 -13.41 -6.57 15.66
C PRO A 522 -13.13 -5.30 14.88
N THR A 523 -12.03 -4.62 15.17
CA THR A 523 -11.57 -3.41 14.47
C THR A 523 -10.97 -3.71 13.10
N THR A 524 -10.57 -4.97 12.85
CA THR A 524 -9.93 -5.42 11.60
C THR A 524 -10.58 -6.72 11.13
N PRO A 525 -11.80 -6.68 10.56
CA PRO A 525 -12.55 -7.88 10.17
C PRO A 525 -11.85 -8.79 9.16
N THR A 526 -10.86 -8.25 8.43
CA THR A 526 -10.04 -8.97 7.44
C THR A 526 -8.67 -9.40 7.97
N HIS A 527 -8.47 -9.33 9.30
CA HIS A 527 -7.22 -9.74 9.92
C HIS A 527 -6.88 -11.18 9.56
N GLU A 528 -5.63 -11.49 9.20
CA GLU A 528 -5.21 -12.84 8.78
C GLU A 528 -5.40 -13.91 9.86
N ARG A 529 -5.31 -13.51 11.13
CA ARG A 529 -5.59 -14.35 12.32
C ARG A 529 -7.02 -14.16 12.83
N GLN A 530 -7.95 -13.72 11.96
CA GLN A 530 -9.33 -13.54 12.39
C GLN A 530 -9.94 -14.86 12.84
N ALA A 531 -10.56 -14.83 14.00
CA ALA A 531 -11.19 -15.98 14.60
C ALA A 531 -12.54 -15.59 15.22
N TYR A 532 -13.37 -16.58 15.49
CA TYR A 532 -14.75 -16.42 15.91
C TYR A 532 -14.96 -17.08 17.26
N CYS A 533 -15.70 -16.41 18.15
CA CYS A 533 -16.09 -16.92 19.45
C CYS A 533 -17.57 -16.62 19.70
N THR A 534 -18.27 -17.48 20.40
CA THR A 534 -19.66 -17.26 20.85
C THR A 534 -19.69 -16.14 21.89
N THR A 535 -20.63 -15.19 21.75
CA THR A 535 -20.75 -14.07 22.69
C THR A 535 -21.21 -14.57 24.08
N SER A 536 -20.71 -13.92 25.15
CA SER A 536 -20.95 -14.32 26.53
C SER A 536 -22.45 -14.36 26.92
N SER A 537 -23.28 -13.52 26.30
CA SER A 537 -24.74 -13.53 26.52
C SER A 537 -25.42 -14.80 26.02
N VAL A 538 -24.96 -15.34 24.88
CA VAL A 538 -25.52 -16.57 24.26
C VAL A 538 -24.94 -17.82 24.93
N ALA A 539 -23.69 -17.77 25.40
CA ALA A 539 -23.05 -18.87 26.10
C ALA A 539 -23.71 -19.15 27.47
N GLN A 540 -24.20 -18.13 28.17
CA GLN A 540 -24.93 -18.29 29.43
C GLN A 540 -26.33 -18.88 29.23
N GLU A 541 -27.06 -18.48 28.18
CA GLU A 541 -28.37 -19.02 27.86
C GLU A 541 -28.32 -20.51 27.44
N ALA A 542 -27.24 -20.94 26.81
CA ALA A 542 -27.02 -22.35 26.44
C ALA A 542 -26.63 -23.24 27.63
N GLN A 543 -26.00 -22.68 28.70
CA GLN A 543 -25.71 -23.41 29.95
C GLN A 543 -26.92 -23.51 30.88
N ASP A 544 -27.84 -22.54 30.84
CA ASP A 544 -29.03 -22.53 31.69
C ASP A 544 -30.24 -23.32 31.11
N GLY A 545 -30.06 -24.02 30.00
CA GLY A 545 -31.07 -24.93 29.46
C GLY A 545 -32.37 -24.27 28.96
N LYS A 546 -32.32 -23.00 28.60
CA LYS A 546 -33.44 -22.22 28.06
C LYS A 546 -33.15 -21.74 26.65
N VAL A 547 -33.01 -22.61 25.69
CA VAL A 547 -33.46 -22.41 24.31
C VAL A 547 -33.49 -23.78 23.63
N LEU A 548 -34.67 -24.18 23.29
CA LEU A 548 -34.98 -25.23 22.32
C LEU A 548 -34.68 -24.77 20.90
#